data_cffb41f9a6cd4ecdf1044d45a5a374ce
#
_entry.id   cffb41f9a6cd4ecdf1044d45a5a374ce
#
_cell.length_a   1.000
_cell.length_b   1.000
_cell.length_c   1.000
_cell.angle_alpha   90.00
_cell.angle_beta   90.00
_cell.angle_gamma   90.00
#
_symmetry.space_group_name_H-M   'P 1'
#
loop_
_entity.id
_entity.type
_entity.pdbx_description
1 polymer ?
#
loop_
_entity_poly.entity_id
_entity_poly.type
_entity_poly.pdbx_seq_one_letter_code
_entity_poly.pdbx_strand_id
1 'polypeptide(L)'
;DSYDLTSLEKGVSSITELQLRLKREESLIIDKELEPLWYGEINKVNFTGTTDQTEVVNLIKDTNKVRFVFQGSNEDSWGVNVNAYTYEIIESNGYLAHDNSLLEDDNISYRPYHIEQKNLAAGIIELNTMRFLADRNARFVVTEKATGNKVFNINLTDFLVMTKIEGHNFSSQEYLDRESEY
;
A
#
# COMPACT_ATOMS: atom_id res chain seq x y z
N ASP A 1 16.93 0.33 2.51
CA ASP A 1 16.24 1.26 3.41
C ASP A 1 15.22 2.07 2.63
N SER A 2 13.94 1.76 2.86
CA SER A 2 12.83 2.31 2.06
C SER A 2 12.26 3.62 2.65
N TYR A 3 12.70 4.04 3.85
CA TYR A 3 12.07 5.12 4.59
C TYR A 3 13.06 6.11 5.16
N ASP A 4 12.63 7.38 5.27
CA ASP A 4 13.27 8.43 6.04
C ASP A 4 12.45 8.71 7.30
N LEU A 5 13.10 8.63 8.46
CA LEU A 5 12.54 8.99 9.75
C LEU A 5 13.07 10.33 10.20
N THR A 6 12.20 11.16 10.80
CA THR A 6 12.63 12.39 11.46
C THR A 6 13.60 12.05 12.59
N SER A 7 14.74 12.74 12.65
CA SER A 7 15.66 12.64 13.77
C SER A 7 15.10 13.39 14.98
N LEU A 8 14.91 12.67 16.09
CA LEU A 8 14.46 13.25 17.35
C LEU A 8 15.65 13.48 18.30
N GLU A 9 15.65 14.64 18.97
CA GLU A 9 16.67 14.99 19.95
C GLU A 9 16.16 14.68 21.36
N LYS A 10 16.95 13.87 22.10
CA LYS A 10 16.60 13.45 23.47
C LYS A 10 16.42 14.65 24.41
N GLY A 11 15.24 14.73 25.02
CA GLY A 11 14.89 15.78 26.00
C GLY A 11 14.50 17.13 25.38
N VAL A 12 14.46 17.24 24.06
CA VAL A 12 14.10 18.44 23.30
C VAL A 12 12.85 18.17 22.42
N SER A 13 12.92 17.13 21.57
CA SER A 13 11.85 16.82 20.63
C SER A 13 10.65 16.17 21.31
N SER A 14 9.45 16.54 20.83
CA SER A 14 8.21 15.84 21.16
C SER A 14 8.01 14.61 20.26
N ILE A 15 7.31 13.59 20.75
CA ILE A 15 6.92 12.45 19.92
C ILE A 15 6.06 12.88 18.72
N THR A 16 5.30 13.97 18.84
CA THR A 16 4.49 14.52 17.76
C THR A 16 5.31 15.06 16.58
N GLU A 17 6.62 15.21 16.75
CA GLU A 17 7.54 15.61 15.69
C GLU A 17 8.06 14.40 14.89
N LEU A 18 7.80 13.18 15.37
CA LEU A 18 8.17 11.96 14.64
C LEU A 18 7.33 11.84 13.38
N GLN A 19 8.01 11.76 12.26
CA GLN A 19 7.40 11.59 10.94
C GLN A 19 8.19 10.56 10.16
N LEU A 20 7.50 9.83 9.30
CA LEU A 20 8.11 8.86 8.41
C LEU A 20 7.72 9.20 6.96
N ARG A 21 8.70 9.25 6.08
CA ARG A 21 8.48 9.48 4.66
C ARG A 21 9.03 8.32 3.84
N LEU A 22 8.25 7.84 2.90
CA LEU A 22 8.71 6.88 1.90
C LEU A 22 9.80 7.53 1.04
N LYS A 23 10.98 6.91 0.97
CA LYS A 23 12.09 7.37 0.12
C LYS A 23 11.71 7.23 -1.35
N ARG A 24 11.79 8.33 -2.05
CA ARG A 24 11.48 8.44 -3.48
C ARG A 24 12.38 9.46 -4.14
N GLU A 25 12.60 9.26 -5.42
CA GLU A 25 13.29 10.22 -6.26
C GLU A 25 12.35 11.35 -6.70
N GLU A 26 12.87 12.37 -7.37
CA GLU A 26 12.07 13.49 -7.92
C GLU A 26 10.96 13.03 -8.88
N SER A 27 11.12 11.84 -9.48
CA SER A 27 10.12 11.24 -10.37
C SER A 27 8.83 10.81 -9.64
N LEU A 28 8.81 10.74 -8.30
CA LEU A 28 7.71 10.22 -7.47
C LEU A 28 7.27 8.80 -7.87
N ILE A 29 8.19 8.00 -8.40
CA ILE A 29 7.96 6.62 -8.83
C ILE A 29 8.55 5.66 -7.81
N ILE A 30 7.79 4.64 -7.46
CA ILE A 30 8.23 3.49 -6.67
C ILE A 30 8.01 2.23 -7.50
N ASP A 31 9.09 1.60 -7.95
CA ASP A 31 9.11 0.40 -8.79
C ASP A 31 9.98 -0.73 -8.21
N LYS A 32 10.12 -0.73 -6.89
CA LYS A 32 10.91 -1.69 -6.11
C LYS A 32 10.09 -2.32 -5.00
N GLU A 33 10.56 -3.44 -4.47
CA GLU A 33 10.03 -3.98 -3.22
C GLU A 33 10.29 -3.02 -2.06
N LEU A 34 9.26 -2.83 -1.23
CA LEU A 34 9.36 -2.04 0.00
C LEU A 34 9.66 -2.97 1.18
N GLU A 35 10.53 -2.50 2.08
CA GLU A 35 10.71 -3.15 3.37
C GLU A 35 9.39 -3.10 4.16
N PRO A 36 8.99 -4.18 4.86
CA PRO A 36 7.80 -4.18 5.68
C PRO A 36 7.86 -3.10 6.75
N LEU A 37 6.83 -2.27 6.83
CA LEU A 37 6.66 -1.23 7.85
C LEU A 37 5.46 -1.60 8.72
N TRP A 38 5.64 -1.43 10.03
CA TRP A 38 4.60 -1.74 11.02
C TRP A 38 4.45 -0.57 11.97
N TYR A 39 3.21 -0.27 12.29
CA TYR A 39 2.84 0.71 13.31
C TYR A 39 2.11 0.07 14.48
N GLY A 40 2.38 0.52 15.67
CA GLY A 40 1.61 0.18 16.86
C GLY A 40 1.94 1.13 18.01
N GLU A 41 0.93 1.45 18.80
CA GLU A 41 1.08 2.32 19.97
C GLU A 41 0.26 1.82 21.17
N ILE A 42 0.70 2.22 22.33
CA ILE A 42 -0.07 2.18 23.59
C ILE A 42 -0.15 3.59 24.14
N ASN A 43 -1.34 4.16 24.14
CA ASN A 43 -1.56 5.55 24.57
C ASN A 43 -1.21 5.81 26.03
N LYS A 44 -1.37 4.81 26.89
CA LYS A 44 -1.08 4.96 28.32
C LYS A 44 -0.76 3.63 28.97
N VAL A 45 0.39 3.54 29.60
CA VAL A 45 0.77 2.44 30.50
C VAL A 45 0.72 2.94 31.92
N ASN A 46 -0.11 2.33 32.77
CA ASN A 46 -0.17 2.62 34.19
C ASN A 46 0.70 1.62 34.96
N PHE A 47 1.94 1.98 35.23
CA PHE A 47 2.84 1.13 35.99
C PHE A 47 2.69 1.38 37.48
N THR A 48 2.29 0.33 38.24
CA THR A 48 2.08 0.43 39.68
C THR A 48 3.36 0.28 40.52
N GLY A 49 4.45 -0.14 39.91
CA GLY A 49 5.78 -0.20 40.52
C GLY A 49 6.04 -1.41 41.42
N THR A 50 5.10 -2.33 41.58
CA THR A 50 5.23 -3.42 42.54
C THR A 50 5.34 -4.83 41.96
N THR A 51 5.02 -4.99 40.68
CA THR A 51 5.05 -6.30 39.96
C THR A 51 5.41 -6.09 38.49
N ASP A 52 5.88 -7.16 37.84
CA ASP A 52 6.06 -7.19 36.42
C ASP A 52 4.72 -6.95 35.72
N GLN A 53 4.73 -6.12 34.68
CA GLN A 53 3.56 -5.80 33.88
C GLN A 53 3.84 -6.17 32.43
N THR A 54 2.89 -6.84 31.80
CA THR A 54 2.93 -7.18 30.37
C THR A 54 1.88 -6.36 29.63
N GLU A 55 2.29 -5.67 28.58
CA GLU A 55 1.42 -4.94 27.68
C GLU A 55 1.48 -5.56 26.27
N VAL A 56 0.35 -5.54 25.58
CA VAL A 56 0.23 -6.06 24.21
C VAL A 56 0.05 -4.89 23.26
N VAL A 57 0.95 -4.76 22.31
CA VAL A 57 0.84 -3.79 21.21
C VAL A 57 0.36 -4.54 19.96
N ASN A 58 -0.81 -4.18 19.47
CA ASN A 58 -1.27 -4.66 18.17
C ASN A 58 -0.60 -3.86 17.07
N LEU A 59 -0.09 -4.55 16.07
CA LEU A 59 0.59 -3.92 14.95
C LEU A 59 -0.30 -3.90 13.72
N ILE A 60 -0.28 -2.78 13.00
CA ILE A 60 -0.85 -2.59 11.67
C ILE A 60 0.31 -2.56 10.69
N LYS A 61 0.20 -3.27 9.58
CA LYS A 61 1.21 -3.23 8.53
C LYS A 61 0.92 -2.06 7.59
N ASP A 62 1.86 -1.14 7.48
CA ASP A 62 1.75 0.07 6.66
C ASP A 62 2.27 -0.11 5.22
N THR A 63 2.55 -1.34 4.83
CA THR A 63 2.92 -1.69 3.45
C THR A 63 2.05 -2.80 2.92
N ASN A 64 1.67 -2.72 1.66
CA ASN A 64 0.89 -3.74 0.98
C ASN A 64 1.68 -4.32 -0.20
N LYS A 65 1.45 -5.59 -0.46
CA LYS A 65 1.85 -6.28 -1.68
C LYS A 65 0.59 -6.57 -2.50
N VAL A 66 0.54 -6.02 -3.70
CA VAL A 66 -0.62 -6.17 -4.58
C VAL A 66 -0.20 -7.00 -5.80
N ARG A 67 -0.92 -8.09 -6.03
CA ARG A 67 -0.72 -8.97 -7.17
C ARG A 67 -1.96 -8.96 -8.06
N PHE A 68 -1.80 -8.59 -9.32
CA PHE A 68 -2.83 -8.71 -10.32
C PHE A 68 -2.53 -9.90 -11.23
N VAL A 69 -3.53 -10.74 -11.40
CA VAL A 69 -3.50 -11.87 -12.34
C VAL A 69 -4.40 -11.53 -13.52
N PHE A 70 -3.81 -11.39 -14.69
CA PHE A 70 -4.53 -11.15 -15.94
C PHE A 70 -4.73 -12.49 -16.64
N GLN A 71 -5.98 -12.78 -17.00
CA GLN A 71 -6.36 -13.99 -17.71
C GLN A 71 -7.20 -13.63 -18.93
N GLY A 72 -6.87 -14.21 -20.07
CA GLY A 72 -7.70 -14.15 -21.26
C GLY A 72 -8.93 -15.05 -21.11
N SER A 73 -10.06 -14.61 -21.69
CA SER A 73 -11.24 -15.46 -21.79
C SER A 73 -10.95 -16.65 -22.71
N ASN A 74 -11.43 -17.85 -22.33
CA ASN A 74 -11.30 -19.04 -23.17
C ASN A 74 -12.08 -18.95 -24.51
N GLU A 75 -12.98 -17.98 -24.62
CA GLU A 75 -13.80 -17.74 -25.83
C GLU A 75 -13.11 -16.82 -26.84
N ASP A 76 -12.13 -16.04 -26.36
CA ASP A 76 -11.36 -15.14 -27.22
C ASP A 76 -10.00 -15.77 -27.53
N SER A 77 -9.70 -15.99 -28.79
CA SER A 77 -8.39 -16.44 -29.29
C SER A 77 -7.28 -15.38 -29.09
N TRP A 78 -7.55 -14.34 -28.28
CA TRP A 78 -6.65 -13.23 -27.99
C TRP A 78 -5.85 -13.54 -26.73
N GLY A 79 -4.57 -13.72 -26.92
CA GLY A 79 -3.63 -13.88 -25.79
C GLY A 79 -3.54 -12.59 -24.96
N VAL A 80 -3.29 -12.74 -23.67
CA VAL A 80 -2.92 -11.62 -22.80
C VAL A 80 -1.43 -11.37 -22.94
N ASN A 81 -1.03 -10.16 -23.33
CA ASN A 81 0.37 -9.74 -23.35
C ASN A 81 0.59 -8.64 -22.30
N VAL A 82 0.97 -9.04 -21.08
CA VAL A 82 1.19 -8.09 -19.98
C VAL A 82 2.33 -7.12 -20.26
N ASN A 83 3.25 -7.45 -21.14
CA ASN A 83 4.36 -6.57 -21.49
C ASN A 83 3.97 -5.42 -22.45
N ALA A 84 2.77 -5.49 -23.07
CA ALA A 84 2.25 -4.44 -23.94
C ALA A 84 1.71 -3.22 -23.16
N TYR A 85 1.62 -3.31 -21.83
CA TYR A 85 1.01 -2.28 -20.99
C TYR A 85 1.99 -1.76 -19.94
N THR A 86 1.70 -0.57 -19.42
CA THR A 86 2.24 -0.05 -18.18
C THR A 86 1.15 -0.09 -17.10
N TYR A 87 1.58 -0.28 -15.86
CA TYR A 87 0.70 -0.41 -14.71
C TYR A 87 1.14 0.53 -13.62
N GLU A 88 0.20 1.19 -12.97
CA GLU A 88 0.51 2.05 -11.84
C GLU A 88 -0.67 2.10 -10.84
N ILE A 89 -0.33 2.15 -9.55
CA ILE A 89 -1.26 2.57 -8.50
C ILE A 89 -0.83 3.99 -8.10
N ILE A 90 -1.77 4.92 -8.12
CA ILE A 90 -1.52 6.34 -7.81
C ILE A 90 -2.22 6.68 -6.50
N GLU A 91 -1.46 7.11 -5.50
CA GLU A 91 -1.96 7.54 -4.20
C GLU A 91 -0.97 8.49 -3.51
N SER A 92 -1.46 9.38 -2.65
CA SER A 92 -0.63 10.28 -1.81
C SER A 92 -0.59 9.78 -0.36
N ASN A 93 0.00 8.61 -0.14
CA ASN A 93 0.04 7.90 1.14
C ASN A 93 1.45 7.61 1.67
N GLY A 94 2.45 8.31 1.15
CA GLY A 94 3.86 8.05 1.47
C GLY A 94 4.42 8.88 2.63
N TYR A 95 3.61 9.64 3.36
CA TYR A 95 4.06 10.50 4.45
C TYR A 95 3.16 10.34 5.68
N LEU A 96 3.73 9.84 6.77
CA LEU A 96 3.04 9.45 7.99
C LEU A 96 3.47 10.30 9.18
N ALA A 97 2.51 10.70 10.00
CA ALA A 97 2.74 11.28 11.31
C ALA A 97 3.01 10.21 12.38
N HIS A 98 3.37 10.64 13.59
CA HIS A 98 3.66 9.79 14.73
C HIS A 98 2.52 8.85 15.14
N ASP A 99 1.27 9.22 14.86
CA ASP A 99 0.05 8.48 15.16
C ASP A 99 -0.49 7.67 13.97
N ASN A 100 0.34 7.46 12.97
CA ASN A 100 0.01 6.78 11.71
C ASN A 100 -1.04 7.49 10.84
N SER A 101 -1.36 8.73 11.12
CA SER A 101 -2.18 9.55 10.23
C SER A 101 -1.37 10.00 9.02
N LEU A 102 -2.06 10.20 7.87
CA LEU A 102 -1.42 10.74 6.68
C LEU A 102 -1.17 12.25 6.81
N LEU A 103 0.02 12.65 6.45
CA LEU A 103 0.37 14.05 6.20
C LEU A 103 0.15 14.40 4.73
N GLU A 104 0.08 15.70 4.44
CA GLU A 104 -0.03 16.17 3.06
C GLU A 104 1.20 15.76 2.25
N ASP A 105 0.97 15.12 1.11
CA ASP A 105 2.01 14.56 0.27
C ASP A 105 1.64 14.62 -1.21
N ASP A 106 2.65 14.48 -2.08
CA ASP A 106 2.46 14.36 -3.52
C ASP A 106 1.88 12.99 -3.88
N ASN A 107 1.25 12.92 -5.06
CA ASN A 107 0.84 11.64 -5.63
C ASN A 107 2.06 10.81 -6.02
N ILE A 108 2.13 9.61 -5.51
CA ILE A 108 3.16 8.62 -5.82
C ILE A 108 2.62 7.67 -6.87
N SER A 109 3.43 7.34 -7.88
CA SER A 109 3.16 6.29 -8.85
C SER A 109 3.88 5.01 -8.41
N TYR A 110 3.14 4.07 -7.82
CA TYR A 110 3.63 2.74 -7.51
C TYR A 110 3.55 1.88 -8.76
N ARG A 111 4.69 1.36 -9.21
CA ARG A 111 4.82 0.56 -10.43
C ARG A 111 5.26 -0.86 -10.12
N PRO A 112 5.01 -1.83 -11.01
CA PRO A 112 5.45 -3.20 -10.79
C PRO A 112 6.97 -3.29 -10.63
N TYR A 113 7.41 -3.96 -9.56
CA TYR A 113 8.77 -4.45 -9.42
C TYR A 113 8.92 -5.83 -10.08
N HIS A 114 7.80 -6.52 -10.36
CA HIS A 114 7.77 -7.81 -11.03
C HIS A 114 6.65 -7.87 -12.07
N ILE A 115 7.00 -8.27 -13.29
CA ILE A 115 6.07 -8.55 -14.40
C ILE A 115 6.45 -9.90 -15.00
N GLU A 116 5.50 -10.82 -15.07
CA GLU A 116 5.72 -12.15 -15.62
C GLU A 116 4.62 -12.57 -16.58
N GLN A 117 4.98 -12.90 -17.82
CA GLN A 117 4.11 -13.58 -18.75
C GLN A 117 4.14 -15.08 -18.48
N LYS A 118 3.09 -15.64 -17.89
CA LYS A 118 3.03 -17.08 -17.53
C LYS A 118 2.85 -17.97 -18.77
N ASN A 119 1.95 -17.57 -19.66
CA ASN A 119 1.67 -18.24 -20.93
C ASN A 119 0.92 -17.27 -21.86
N LEU A 120 0.43 -17.74 -23.01
CA LEU A 120 -0.31 -16.89 -23.96
C LEU A 120 -1.61 -16.30 -23.41
N ALA A 121 -2.20 -16.94 -22.40
CA ALA A 121 -3.50 -16.56 -21.84
C ALA A 121 -3.40 -15.92 -20.44
N ALA A 122 -2.24 -15.87 -19.81
CA ALA A 122 -2.11 -15.37 -18.45
C ALA A 122 -0.78 -14.64 -18.17
N GLY A 123 -0.85 -13.60 -17.36
CA GLY A 123 0.30 -12.86 -16.85
C GLY A 123 0.06 -12.34 -15.45
N ILE A 124 1.13 -12.01 -14.75
CA ILE A 124 1.12 -11.54 -13.36
C ILE A 124 1.93 -10.23 -13.30
N ILE A 125 1.44 -9.29 -12.49
CA ILE A 125 2.21 -8.12 -12.05
C ILE A 125 2.15 -8.03 -10.52
N GLU A 126 3.24 -7.59 -9.92
CA GLU A 126 3.33 -7.34 -8.48
C GLU A 126 3.87 -5.94 -8.23
N LEU A 127 3.18 -5.22 -7.34
CA LEU A 127 3.55 -3.89 -6.87
C LEU A 127 3.57 -3.87 -5.34
N ASN A 128 4.41 -3.01 -4.77
CA ASN A 128 4.26 -2.61 -3.38
C ASN A 128 3.64 -1.22 -3.28
N THR A 129 2.84 -0.99 -2.24
CA THR A 129 2.30 0.33 -1.89
C THR A 129 2.43 0.56 -0.40
N MET A 130 2.28 1.82 0.03
CA MET A 130 1.96 2.13 1.41
C MET A 130 0.51 1.75 1.71
N ARG A 131 0.12 1.79 2.99
CA ARG A 131 -1.21 1.44 3.50
C ARG A 131 -2.34 2.12 2.73
N PHE A 132 -3.38 1.37 2.40
CA PHE A 132 -4.62 1.93 1.85
C PHE A 132 -5.53 2.44 2.95
N LEU A 133 -6.17 3.58 2.72
CA LEU A 133 -7.20 4.14 3.60
C LEU A 133 -8.57 4.09 2.91
N ALA A 134 -9.59 3.68 3.67
CA ALA A 134 -10.93 3.44 3.15
C ALA A 134 -11.65 4.70 2.66
N ASP A 135 -11.23 5.88 3.12
CA ASP A 135 -11.73 7.19 2.72
C ASP A 135 -10.91 7.83 1.57
N ARG A 136 -9.94 7.09 1.03
CA ARG A 136 -9.05 7.53 -0.05
C ARG A 136 -9.33 6.78 -1.34
N ASN A 137 -8.84 7.34 -2.43
CA ASN A 137 -9.04 6.79 -3.77
C ASN A 137 -7.70 6.45 -4.43
N ALA A 138 -7.13 5.30 -4.02
CA ALA A 138 -5.99 4.74 -4.73
C ALA A 138 -6.42 4.34 -6.15
N ARG A 139 -5.83 4.96 -7.16
CA ARG A 139 -6.20 4.74 -8.58
C ARG A 139 -5.32 3.66 -9.17
N PHE A 140 -5.90 2.53 -9.59
CA PHE A 140 -5.20 1.57 -10.43
C PHE A 140 -5.42 1.90 -11.91
N VAL A 141 -4.32 2.14 -12.62
CA VAL A 141 -4.33 2.57 -14.02
C VAL A 141 -3.50 1.61 -14.86
N VAL A 142 -4.07 1.16 -15.97
CA VAL A 142 -3.36 0.37 -17.01
C VAL A 142 -3.39 1.16 -18.32
N THR A 143 -2.20 1.38 -18.88
CA THR A 143 -2.04 2.16 -20.11
C THR A 143 -1.39 1.29 -21.20
N GLU A 144 -1.97 1.25 -22.37
CA GLU A 144 -1.39 0.57 -23.53
C GLU A 144 -0.16 1.36 -24.04
N LYS A 145 0.99 0.70 -24.12
CA LYS A 145 2.25 1.34 -24.53
C LYS A 145 2.22 1.85 -25.96
N ALA A 146 1.54 1.14 -26.86
CA ALA A 146 1.51 1.46 -28.28
C ALA A 146 0.72 2.73 -28.59
N THR A 147 -0.37 2.97 -27.86
CA THR A 147 -1.32 4.07 -28.14
C THR A 147 -1.29 5.18 -27.08
N GLY A 148 -0.80 4.87 -25.86
CA GLY A 148 -0.92 5.74 -24.68
C GLY A 148 -2.33 5.80 -24.10
N ASN A 149 -3.25 4.98 -24.59
CA ASN A 149 -4.62 4.94 -24.07
C ASN A 149 -4.70 4.23 -22.73
N LYS A 150 -5.43 4.83 -21.80
CA LYS A 150 -5.79 4.17 -20.53
C LYS A 150 -6.89 3.16 -20.81
N VAL A 151 -6.56 1.88 -20.74
CA VAL A 151 -7.51 0.77 -20.95
C VAL A 151 -8.22 0.37 -19.68
N PHE A 152 -7.64 0.72 -18.52
CA PHE A 152 -8.22 0.48 -17.21
C PHE A 152 -7.92 1.64 -16.26
N ASN A 153 -8.90 2.05 -15.47
CA ASN A 153 -8.74 3.14 -14.51
C ASN A 153 -9.85 3.07 -13.45
N ILE A 154 -9.54 2.44 -12.32
CA ILE A 154 -10.52 2.20 -11.25
C ILE A 154 -10.06 2.78 -9.91
N ASN A 155 -11.02 2.98 -9.00
CA ASN A 155 -10.75 3.14 -7.58
C ASN A 155 -10.40 1.77 -6.99
N LEU A 156 -9.11 1.52 -6.73
CA LEU A 156 -8.64 0.25 -6.20
C LEU A 156 -9.13 0.04 -4.76
N THR A 157 -9.14 1.09 -3.95
CA THR A 157 -9.60 1.00 -2.55
C THR A 157 -11.05 0.52 -2.46
N ASP A 158 -11.95 1.12 -3.25
CA ASP A 158 -13.36 0.68 -3.32
C ASP A 158 -13.46 -0.76 -3.80
N PHE A 159 -12.69 -1.11 -4.83
CA PHE A 159 -12.69 -2.48 -5.36
C PHE A 159 -12.26 -3.50 -4.29
N LEU A 160 -11.20 -3.23 -3.55
CA LEU A 160 -10.72 -4.11 -2.47
C LEU A 160 -11.76 -4.23 -1.36
N VAL A 161 -12.40 -3.12 -0.94
CA VAL A 161 -13.45 -3.14 0.08
C VAL A 161 -14.68 -3.95 -0.38
N MET A 162 -15.00 -3.93 -1.68
CA MET A 162 -16.08 -4.77 -2.23
C MET A 162 -15.79 -6.27 -2.14
N THR A 163 -14.53 -6.69 -2.03
CA THR A 163 -14.16 -8.09 -1.85
C THR A 163 -14.30 -8.58 -0.41
N LYS A 164 -14.66 -7.70 0.52
CA LYS A 164 -14.89 -8.04 1.92
C LYS A 164 -15.96 -9.13 2.05
N ILE A 165 -15.60 -10.24 2.71
CA ILE A 165 -16.50 -11.38 2.89
C ILE A 165 -17.72 -10.97 3.73
N GLU A 166 -18.92 -11.27 3.24
CA GLU A 166 -20.17 -11.07 3.99
C GLU A 166 -20.16 -11.85 5.32
N GLY A 167 -20.73 -11.24 6.35
CA GLY A 167 -20.83 -11.85 7.69
C GLY A 167 -19.72 -11.50 8.67
N HIS A 168 -18.69 -10.78 8.22
CA HIS A 168 -17.69 -10.17 9.10
C HIS A 168 -18.04 -8.70 9.39
N ASN A 169 -18.21 -8.36 10.67
CA ASN A 169 -18.55 -7.00 11.13
C ASN A 169 -17.33 -6.06 11.17
N PHE A 170 -16.42 -6.17 10.21
CA PHE A 170 -15.31 -5.23 10.09
C PHE A 170 -15.77 -3.95 9.37
N SER A 171 -15.34 -2.79 9.87
CA SER A 171 -15.37 -1.58 9.07
C SER A 171 -14.50 -1.74 7.82
N SER A 172 -14.65 -0.87 6.83
CA SER A 172 -13.82 -0.91 5.62
C SER A 172 -12.34 -0.74 5.94
N GLN A 173 -12.00 0.13 6.90
CA GLN A 173 -10.62 0.34 7.31
C GLN A 173 -10.04 -0.88 8.05
N GLU A 174 -10.78 -1.46 8.99
CA GLU A 174 -10.33 -2.69 9.68
C GLU A 174 -10.09 -3.84 8.69
N TYR A 175 -10.88 -3.91 7.62
CA TYR A 175 -10.67 -4.91 6.57
C TYR A 175 -9.36 -4.65 5.81
N LEU A 176 -9.10 -3.41 5.38
CA LEU A 176 -7.86 -3.03 4.69
C LEU A 176 -6.62 -3.17 5.58
N ASP A 177 -6.76 -2.91 6.89
CA ASP A 177 -5.64 -3.04 7.84
C ASP A 177 -5.32 -4.50 8.19
N ARG A 178 -6.30 -5.39 8.05
CA ARG A 178 -6.13 -6.81 8.30
C ARG A 178 -5.41 -7.52 7.16
N GLU A 179 -5.73 -7.15 5.93
CA GLU A 179 -5.12 -7.71 4.74
C GLU A 179 -3.91 -6.84 4.34
N SER A 180 -2.82 -7.46 4.02
CA SER A 180 -1.60 -6.78 3.56
C SER A 180 -1.05 -7.35 2.25
N GLU A 181 -1.70 -8.39 1.75
CA GLU A 181 -1.42 -9.02 0.48
C GLU A 181 -2.74 -9.21 -0.29
N TYR A 182 -2.85 -8.61 -1.46
CA TYR A 182 -4.02 -8.59 -2.32
C TYR A 182 -3.72 -9.19 -3.68
#